data_1894e013c843a040f6576b75b167f15b
#
_entry.id   1894e013c843a040f6576b75b167f15b
#
_cell.length_a   1.000
_cell.length_b   1.000
_cell.length_c   1.000
_cell.angle_alpha   90.00
_cell.angle_beta   90.00
_cell.angle_gamma   90.00
#
_symmetry.space_group_name_H-M   'P 1'
#
loop_
_entity.id
_entity.type
_entity.pdbx_description
1 polymer ?
#
loop_
_entity_poly.entity_id
_entity_poly.type
_entity_poly.pdbx_seq_one_letter_code
_entity_poly.pdbx_strand_id
1 'polypeptide(L)'
;LNDRNGLFYDRLVGGGVKYRLMDLLACPMCKHFPLNLEVYSVEERYSPKEVRKCELYCGYHGGMIEELGREPDCASCWRYEIVDALLTCSRCNRWYPVVDEVPIMLPDDLRDRRKEREFAERWRDRLPPSVKEQVMRG
;
A
#
# COMPACT_ATOMS: atom_id res chain seq x y z
N LEU A 1 -10.33 8.45 -14.83
CA LEU A 1 -10.44 7.92 -13.52
C LEU A 1 -9.15 7.61 -12.85
N ASN A 2 -8.12 7.39 -13.50
CA ASN A 2 -6.85 7.03 -13.05
C ASN A 2 -6.29 7.99 -12.08
N ASP A 3 -5.97 9.18 -12.47
CA ASP A 3 -5.58 10.19 -11.52
C ASP A 3 -6.68 10.48 -10.57
N ARG A 4 -7.85 10.33 -11.06
CA ARG A 4 -9.00 10.46 -10.21
C ARG A 4 -9.11 9.35 -9.20
N ASN A 5 -8.50 8.19 -9.45
CA ASN A 5 -8.47 7.14 -8.44
C ASN A 5 -7.70 7.61 -7.21
N GLY A 6 -6.55 8.23 -7.40
CA GLY A 6 -5.80 8.79 -6.30
C GLY A 6 -6.60 9.84 -5.55
N LEU A 7 -7.21 10.78 -6.27
CA LEU A 7 -8.02 11.81 -5.66
C LEU A 7 -9.25 11.25 -4.97
N PHE A 8 -9.84 10.23 -5.57
CA PHE A 8 -11.00 9.59 -5.01
C PHE A 8 -10.69 8.91 -3.69
N TYR A 9 -9.58 8.19 -3.63
CA TYR A 9 -9.12 7.58 -2.39
C TYR A 9 -8.81 8.61 -1.33
N ASP A 10 -8.18 9.71 -1.70
CA ASP A 10 -7.91 10.80 -0.78
C ASP A 10 -9.18 11.31 -0.11
N ARG A 11 -10.24 11.44 -0.89
CA ARG A 11 -11.52 11.88 -0.34
C ARG A 11 -12.13 10.86 0.58
N LEU A 12 -12.04 9.58 0.20
CA LEU A 12 -12.64 8.50 0.97
C LEU A 12 -11.92 8.27 2.29
N VAL A 13 -10.62 8.44 2.29
CA VAL A 13 -9.79 8.13 3.47
C VAL A 13 -9.29 9.35 4.21
N GLY A 14 -9.72 10.55 3.82
CA GLY A 14 -9.39 11.76 4.52
C GLY A 14 -8.03 12.35 4.17
N GLY A 15 -7.57 12.18 2.93
CA GLY A 15 -6.30 12.72 2.43
C GLY A 15 -5.13 11.80 2.78
N GLY A 16 -4.36 11.39 1.79
CA GLY A 16 -3.22 10.51 1.97
C GLY A 16 -3.59 9.04 2.05
N VAL A 17 -2.58 8.19 2.20
CA VAL A 17 -2.77 6.74 2.21
C VAL A 17 -2.85 6.24 3.65
N LYS A 18 -3.96 5.64 4.00
CA LYS A 18 -4.19 5.01 5.29
C LYS A 18 -3.93 3.51 5.19
N TYR A 19 -3.61 2.89 6.33
CA TYR A 19 -3.50 1.43 6.39
C TYR A 19 -4.80 0.74 5.95
N ARG A 20 -5.93 1.40 6.14
CA ARG A 20 -7.23 0.87 5.73
C ARG A 20 -7.32 0.61 4.23
N LEU A 21 -6.49 1.26 3.43
CA LEU A 21 -6.46 1.04 1.99
C LEU A 21 -6.18 -0.43 1.67
N MET A 22 -5.43 -1.12 2.53
CA MET A 22 -5.10 -2.54 2.32
C MET A 22 -6.33 -3.45 2.36
N ASP A 23 -7.42 -3.00 2.96
CA ASP A 23 -8.69 -3.73 2.96
C ASP A 23 -9.40 -3.64 1.60
N LEU A 24 -8.93 -2.76 0.72
CA LEU A 24 -9.56 -2.47 -0.57
C LEU A 24 -8.73 -2.88 -1.78
N LEU A 25 -7.41 -3.06 -1.60
CA LEU A 25 -6.52 -3.26 -2.74
C LEU A 25 -6.30 -4.74 -3.06
N ALA A 26 -6.41 -5.05 -4.34
CA ALA A 26 -6.05 -6.34 -4.88
C ALA A 26 -5.05 -6.15 -6.01
N CYS A 27 -4.32 -7.21 -6.36
CA CYS A 27 -3.36 -7.14 -7.45
C CYS A 27 -4.07 -6.83 -8.78
N PRO A 28 -3.65 -5.80 -9.52
CA PRO A 28 -4.32 -5.47 -10.78
C PRO A 28 -4.13 -6.52 -11.87
N MET A 29 -3.11 -7.37 -11.73
CA MET A 29 -2.84 -8.39 -12.75
C MET A 29 -3.52 -9.73 -12.46
N CYS A 30 -3.42 -10.23 -11.23
CA CYS A 30 -3.99 -11.56 -10.90
C CYS A 30 -5.18 -11.51 -9.95
N LYS A 31 -5.54 -10.31 -9.49
CA LYS A 31 -6.69 -10.08 -8.61
C LYS A 31 -6.56 -10.66 -7.21
N HIS A 32 -5.38 -11.11 -6.83
CA HIS A 32 -5.14 -11.65 -5.50
C HIS A 32 -5.34 -10.58 -4.42
N PHE A 33 -5.93 -10.99 -3.31
CA PHE A 33 -6.17 -10.15 -2.13
C PHE A 33 -5.93 -11.03 -0.89
N PRO A 34 -5.34 -10.51 0.19
CA PRO A 34 -4.78 -9.16 0.30
C PRO A 34 -3.36 -9.07 -0.26
N LEU A 35 -2.89 -7.84 -0.47
CA LEU A 35 -1.49 -7.62 -0.82
C LEU A 35 -0.66 -7.48 0.45
N ASN A 36 0.63 -7.79 0.35
CA ASN A 36 1.56 -7.56 1.46
C ASN A 36 1.99 -6.11 1.46
N LEU A 37 2.14 -5.54 2.65
CA LEU A 37 2.53 -4.15 2.82
C LEU A 37 3.81 -4.06 3.64
N GLU A 38 4.79 -3.33 3.10
CA GLU A 38 6.02 -3.03 3.83
C GLU A 38 6.18 -1.51 3.83
N VAL A 39 6.02 -0.89 4.99
CA VAL A 39 6.03 0.56 5.12
C VAL A 39 7.45 1.06 5.30
N TYR A 40 7.87 2.00 4.45
CA TYR A 40 9.20 2.59 4.52
C TYR A 40 9.19 3.97 5.18
N SER A 41 8.13 4.73 4.98
CA SER A 41 8.00 6.05 5.58
C SER A 41 6.55 6.30 5.94
N VAL A 42 6.31 6.77 7.15
CA VAL A 42 4.97 7.03 7.66
C VAL A 42 5.01 8.34 8.46
N GLU A 43 3.92 9.09 8.41
CA GLU A 43 3.77 10.30 9.21
C GLU A 43 2.59 10.14 10.14
N GLU A 44 2.77 10.57 11.38
CA GLU A 44 1.66 10.64 12.33
C GLU A 44 0.94 11.98 12.13
N ARG A 45 -0.35 11.90 11.91
CA ARG A 45 -1.17 13.08 11.66
C ARG A 45 -2.34 13.14 12.61
N TYR A 46 -3.03 14.26 12.57
CA TYR A 46 -4.19 14.48 13.39
C TYR A 46 -5.24 13.40 13.20
N SER A 47 -5.78 12.87 14.30
CA SER A 47 -6.79 11.82 14.25
C SER A 47 -8.10 12.37 13.66
N PRO A 48 -8.69 11.69 12.67
CA PRO A 48 -9.97 12.11 12.13
C PRO A 48 -11.08 11.93 13.16
N LYS A 49 -12.15 12.69 13.00
CA LYS A 49 -13.32 12.56 13.87
C LYS A 49 -14.02 11.24 13.72
N GLU A 50 -13.96 10.69 12.51
CA GLU A 50 -14.62 9.46 12.17
C GLU A 50 -13.59 8.41 11.79
N VAL A 51 -13.61 7.28 12.50
CA VAL A 51 -12.70 6.17 12.22
C VAL A 51 -13.52 5.03 11.64
N ARG A 52 -13.17 4.62 10.42
CA ARG A 52 -13.85 3.52 9.76
C ARG A 52 -13.08 2.24 9.98
N LYS A 53 -13.80 1.19 10.36
CA LYS A 53 -13.20 -0.12 10.58
C LYS A 53 -13.05 -0.86 9.26
N CYS A 54 -11.97 -1.64 9.14
CA CYS A 54 -11.79 -2.54 8.02
C CYS A 54 -12.77 -3.71 8.14
N GLU A 55 -13.13 -4.28 7.01
CA GLU A 55 -14.08 -5.38 6.98
C GLU A 55 -13.39 -6.73 6.87
N LEU A 56 -12.36 -6.85 6.07
CA LEU A 56 -11.70 -8.13 5.80
C LEU A 56 -10.26 -8.19 6.28
N TYR A 57 -9.47 -7.18 6.00
CA TYR A 57 -8.04 -7.21 6.26
C TYR A 57 -7.59 -5.92 6.94
N CYS A 58 -6.73 -6.05 7.96
CA CYS A 58 -6.15 -4.90 8.62
C CYS A 58 -4.69 -4.73 8.24
N GLY A 59 -4.38 -3.70 7.44
CA GLY A 59 -3.01 -3.41 7.05
C GLY A 59 -2.13 -2.97 8.21
N TYR A 60 -2.72 -2.34 9.23
CA TYR A 60 -1.98 -1.87 10.40
C TYR A 60 -1.51 -3.04 11.26
N HIS A 61 -2.36 -4.02 11.48
CA HIS A 61 -2.02 -5.22 12.25
C HIS A 61 -1.45 -6.34 11.38
N GLY A 62 -1.58 -6.24 10.06
CA GLY A 62 -1.02 -7.22 9.14
C GLY A 62 -1.73 -8.55 9.10
N GLY A 63 -3.06 -8.57 9.23
CA GLY A 63 -3.80 -9.81 9.21
C GLY A 63 -5.26 -9.65 8.87
N MET A 64 -5.91 -10.76 8.57
CA MET A 64 -7.35 -10.79 8.33
C MET A 64 -8.08 -10.47 9.64
N ILE A 65 -9.14 -9.70 9.54
CA ILE A 65 -9.90 -9.26 10.72
C ILE A 65 -10.35 -10.44 11.57
N GLU A 66 -10.90 -11.46 10.95
CA GLU A 66 -11.41 -12.62 11.68
C GLU A 66 -10.30 -13.45 12.33
N GLU A 67 -9.06 -13.29 11.89
CA GLU A 67 -7.91 -14.02 12.42
C GLU A 67 -7.14 -13.26 13.49
N LEU A 68 -7.45 -11.99 13.71
CA LEU A 68 -6.73 -11.18 14.70
C LEU A 68 -6.95 -11.62 16.13
N GLY A 69 -8.08 -12.25 16.42
CA GLY A 69 -8.40 -12.71 17.77
C GLY A 69 -8.70 -11.59 18.77
N ARG A 70 -8.83 -10.36 18.31
CA ARG A 70 -9.12 -9.19 19.12
C ARG A 70 -9.64 -8.07 18.24
N GLU A 71 -10.20 -7.04 18.87
CA GLU A 71 -10.64 -5.85 18.14
C GLU A 71 -9.44 -5.12 17.56
N PRO A 72 -9.48 -4.73 16.28
CA PRO A 72 -8.39 -3.93 15.70
C PRO A 72 -8.35 -2.55 16.32
N ASP A 73 -7.14 -2.02 16.51
CA ASP A 73 -6.94 -0.67 17.03
C ASP A 73 -7.04 0.35 15.89
N CYS A 74 -8.26 0.58 15.43
CA CYS A 74 -8.51 1.47 14.30
C CYS A 74 -8.22 2.93 14.65
N ALA A 75 -8.38 3.32 15.89
CA ALA A 75 -8.06 4.69 16.29
C ALA A 75 -6.58 4.99 16.12
N SER A 76 -5.70 4.07 16.55
CA SER A 76 -4.26 4.23 16.34
C SER A 76 -3.90 4.13 14.85
N CYS A 77 -4.51 3.20 14.14
CA CYS A 77 -4.29 3.03 12.72
C CYS A 77 -4.53 4.32 11.94
N TRP A 78 -5.62 5.01 12.24
CA TRP A 78 -6.02 6.22 11.53
C TRP A 78 -5.16 7.45 11.84
N ARG A 79 -4.29 7.37 12.82
CA ARG A 79 -3.33 8.45 13.10
C ARG A 79 -2.23 8.52 12.07
N TYR A 80 -1.97 7.43 11.37
CA TYR A 80 -0.80 7.32 10.50
C TYR A 80 -1.18 7.42 9.03
N GLU A 81 -0.40 8.21 8.30
CA GLU A 81 -0.46 8.29 6.84
C GLU A 81 0.76 7.61 6.27
N ILE A 82 0.56 6.68 5.38
CA ILE A 82 1.67 6.00 4.70
C ILE A 82 2.19 6.92 3.61
N VAL A 83 3.48 7.26 3.69
CA VAL A 83 4.10 8.14 2.70
C VAL A 83 4.76 7.32 1.60
N ASP A 84 5.65 6.41 1.98
CA ASP A 84 6.31 5.52 1.05
C ASP A 84 6.23 4.10 1.55
N ALA A 85 5.97 3.18 0.64
CA ALA A 85 5.81 1.78 1.02
C ALA A 85 5.98 0.88 -0.21
N LEU A 86 6.05 -0.41 0.06
CA LEU A 86 6.10 -1.43 -0.98
C LEU A 86 4.91 -2.36 -0.81
N LEU A 87 4.19 -2.56 -1.90
CA LEU A 87 3.13 -3.54 -1.97
C LEU A 87 3.62 -4.72 -2.80
N THR A 88 3.39 -5.94 -2.33
CA THR A 88 3.77 -7.13 -3.07
C THR A 88 2.61 -8.11 -3.14
N CYS A 89 2.53 -8.81 -4.25
CA CYS A 89 1.53 -9.86 -4.43
C CYS A 89 2.20 -11.22 -4.21
N SER A 90 1.75 -11.95 -3.20
CA SER A 90 2.33 -13.27 -2.89
C SER A 90 1.98 -14.32 -3.94
N ARG A 91 0.97 -14.07 -4.76
CA ARG A 91 0.53 -15.03 -5.76
C ARG A 91 1.33 -14.96 -7.05
N CYS A 92 1.56 -13.73 -7.57
CA CYS A 92 2.26 -13.56 -8.85
C CYS A 92 3.61 -12.87 -8.72
N ASN A 93 4.02 -12.54 -7.51
CA ASN A 93 5.31 -11.89 -7.18
C ASN A 93 5.48 -10.48 -7.76
N ARG A 94 4.43 -9.86 -8.25
CA ARG A 94 4.52 -8.49 -8.71
C ARG A 94 4.60 -7.55 -7.52
N TRP A 95 5.18 -6.40 -7.76
CA TRP A 95 5.34 -5.39 -6.73
C TRP A 95 4.84 -4.04 -7.22
N TYR A 96 4.41 -3.21 -6.29
CA TYR A 96 3.85 -1.90 -6.60
C TYR A 96 4.33 -0.90 -5.55
N PRO A 97 4.93 0.24 -5.98
CA PRO A 97 5.40 1.22 -5.01
C PRO A 97 4.28 2.12 -4.55
N VAL A 98 4.39 2.59 -3.30
CA VAL A 98 3.65 3.74 -2.81
C VAL A 98 4.65 4.87 -2.70
N VAL A 99 4.47 5.93 -3.46
CA VAL A 99 5.40 7.04 -3.54
C VAL A 99 4.69 8.32 -3.18
N ASP A 100 5.19 9.00 -2.16
CA ASP A 100 4.67 10.29 -1.74
C ASP A 100 3.14 10.24 -1.59
N GLU A 101 2.68 9.27 -0.82
CA GLU A 101 1.28 9.05 -0.48
C GLU A 101 0.41 8.57 -1.65
N VAL A 102 1.01 8.08 -2.73
CA VAL A 102 0.25 7.58 -3.88
C VAL A 102 0.63 6.14 -4.20
N PRO A 103 -0.30 5.19 -4.09
CA PRO A 103 -0.02 3.82 -4.53
C PRO A 103 -0.07 3.75 -6.06
N ILE A 104 1.00 3.25 -6.65
CA ILE A 104 1.12 3.18 -8.11
C ILE A 104 0.87 1.74 -8.54
N MET A 105 -0.40 1.46 -8.80
CA MET A 105 -0.89 0.11 -9.11
C MET A 105 -1.19 0.00 -10.60
N LEU A 106 -0.14 -0.21 -11.39
CA LEU A 106 -0.28 -0.26 -12.84
C LEU A 106 -0.07 -1.67 -13.38
N PRO A 107 -0.84 -2.07 -14.41
CA PRO A 107 -0.56 -3.31 -15.11
C PRO A 107 0.80 -3.24 -15.83
N ASP A 108 1.33 -4.38 -16.19
CA ASP A 108 2.71 -4.50 -16.67
C ASP A 108 3.05 -3.56 -17.84
N ASP A 109 2.13 -3.42 -18.79
CA ASP A 109 2.37 -2.63 -19.99
C ASP A 109 2.32 -1.11 -19.74
N LEU A 110 1.84 -0.69 -18.58
CA LEU A 110 1.75 0.72 -18.21
C LEU A 110 2.78 1.16 -17.18
N ARG A 111 3.64 0.25 -16.74
CA ARG A 111 4.60 0.55 -15.68
C ARG A 111 5.71 1.48 -16.19
N ASP A 112 6.06 2.44 -15.32
CA ASP A 112 7.13 3.40 -15.62
C ASP A 112 8.44 2.90 -15.02
N ARG A 113 9.28 2.28 -15.86
CA ARG A 113 10.52 1.66 -15.42
C ARG A 113 11.48 2.67 -14.81
N ARG A 114 11.51 3.87 -15.32
CA ARG A 114 12.37 4.92 -14.79
C ARG A 114 12.01 5.28 -13.36
N LYS A 115 10.73 5.51 -13.11
CA LYS A 115 10.25 5.84 -11.77
C LYS A 115 10.43 4.68 -10.81
N GLU A 116 10.28 3.45 -11.30
CA GLU A 116 10.51 2.27 -10.47
C GLU A 116 11.99 2.17 -10.06
N ARG A 117 12.90 2.47 -10.97
CA ARG A 117 14.33 2.48 -10.63
C ARG A 117 14.66 3.57 -9.62
N GLU A 118 14.05 4.73 -9.74
CA GLU A 118 14.24 5.82 -8.76
C GLU A 118 13.76 5.39 -7.38
N PHE A 119 12.61 4.77 -7.32
CA PHE A 119 12.08 4.25 -6.06
C PHE A 119 13.02 3.18 -5.47
N ALA A 120 13.45 2.26 -6.31
CA ALA A 120 14.35 1.18 -5.87
C ALA A 120 15.69 1.71 -5.37
N GLU A 121 16.24 2.72 -6.00
CA GLU A 121 17.49 3.34 -5.56
C GLU A 121 17.32 4.01 -4.22
N ARG A 122 16.22 4.71 -4.02
CA ARG A 122 15.94 5.39 -2.76
C ARG A 122 15.83 4.41 -1.59
N TRP A 123 15.20 3.25 -1.82
CA TRP A 123 14.92 2.27 -0.76
C TRP A 123 15.75 0.99 -0.89
N ARG A 124 16.86 1.04 -1.60
CA ARG A 124 17.65 -0.15 -1.94
C ARG A 124 18.05 -1.00 -0.73
N ASP A 125 18.29 -0.37 0.41
CA ASP A 125 18.70 -1.09 1.61
C ASP A 125 17.56 -1.83 2.30
N ARG A 126 16.33 -1.54 1.88
CA ARG A 126 15.12 -2.10 2.49
C ARG A 126 14.32 -2.99 1.54
N LEU A 127 14.60 -2.93 0.24
CA LEU A 127 13.87 -3.72 -0.73
C LEU A 127 14.17 -5.21 -0.59
N PRO A 128 13.14 -6.07 -0.72
CA PRO A 128 13.38 -7.51 -0.78
C PRO A 128 14.20 -7.89 -2.01
N PRO A 129 15.01 -8.96 -1.93
CA PRO A 129 15.83 -9.38 -3.07
C PRO A 129 15.02 -9.66 -4.33
N SER A 130 13.83 -10.22 -4.21
CA SER A 130 12.99 -10.52 -5.36
C SER A 130 12.58 -9.26 -6.11
N VAL A 131 12.31 -8.16 -5.39
CA VAL A 131 11.95 -6.88 -6.00
C VAL A 131 13.17 -6.26 -6.66
N LYS A 132 14.34 -6.29 -6.00
CA LYS A 132 15.59 -5.80 -6.60
C LYS A 132 15.87 -6.49 -7.93
N GLU A 133 15.70 -7.79 -7.97
CA GLU A 133 15.93 -8.56 -9.17
C GLU A 133 14.99 -8.15 -10.30
N GLN A 134 13.72 -7.95 -10.00
CA GLN A 134 12.75 -7.50 -11.01
C GLN A 134 13.09 -6.12 -11.55
N VAL A 135 13.51 -5.20 -10.69
CA VAL A 135 13.90 -3.85 -11.11
C VAL A 135 15.11 -3.91 -12.04
N MET A 136 16.09 -4.75 -11.73
CA MET A 136 17.30 -4.87 -12.54
C MET A 136 17.03 -5.49 -13.91
N ARG A 137 16.05 -6.36 -14.01
CA ARG A 137 15.67 -6.97 -15.30
C ARG A 137 14.92 -6.00 -16.21
N GLY A 138 14.14 -5.13 -15.61
CA GLY A 138 13.35 -4.16 -16.32
C GLY A 138 14.16 -2.92 -16.66
#